data_9d4a50c38f6a38b3c4c8c5f6262a95d6
#
_entry.id   9d4a50c38f6a38b3c4c8c5f6262a95d6
#
_cell.length_a   1.000
_cell.length_b   1.000
_cell.length_c   1.000
_cell.angle_alpha   90.00
_cell.angle_beta   90.00
_cell.angle_gamma   90.00
#
_symmetry.space_group_name_H-M   'P 1'
#
loop_
_entity.id
_entity.type
_entity.pdbx_description
1 polymer ?
#
loop_
_entity_poly.entity_id
_entity_poly.type
_entity_poly.pdbx_seq_one_letter_code
_entity_poly.pdbx_strand_id
1 'polypeptide(L)'
;MQIIPILLKEMELEAKTTRKMLGRIPEDSFQWKPHEKSMTVERLAMHIAELPGWVTMTLDTSELDFAKEPYDPKSISSTAELVEIFEKNYKEARARLEKATEEELMQKWTLRNGEEIYFTDPKFEVIRMSYSQIVHHRAQLGVFLRLLDVPIPGSYGPSA
;
A
#
# COMPACT_ATOMS: atom_id res chain seq x y z
N MET A 1 -13.48 1.33 23.03
CA MET A 1 -12.11 1.27 22.45
C MET A 1 -12.11 2.17 21.23
N GLN A 2 -11.15 3.05 21.07
CA GLN A 2 -11.06 3.91 19.90
C GLN A 2 -10.21 3.22 18.81
N ILE A 3 -10.72 3.16 17.60
CA ILE A 3 -10.09 2.47 16.46
C ILE A 3 -9.04 3.37 15.80
N ILE A 4 -9.32 4.68 15.68
CA ILE A 4 -8.43 5.64 15.00
C ILE A 4 -7.00 5.64 15.58
N PRO A 5 -6.76 5.73 16.89
CA PRO A 5 -5.41 5.68 17.44
C PRO A 5 -4.67 4.38 17.16
N ILE A 6 -5.40 3.25 17.06
CA ILE A 6 -4.82 1.94 16.74
C ILE A 6 -4.37 1.93 15.27
N LEU A 7 -5.24 2.39 14.37
CA LEU A 7 -4.94 2.45 12.93
C LEU A 7 -3.77 3.41 12.64
N LEU A 8 -3.72 4.57 13.30
CA LEU A 8 -2.61 5.53 13.14
C LEU A 8 -1.28 4.93 13.61
N LYS A 9 -1.29 4.25 14.75
CA LYS A 9 -0.07 3.60 15.27
C LYS A 9 0.42 2.49 14.34
N GLU A 10 -0.48 1.67 13.84
CA GLU A 10 -0.14 0.61 12.90
C GLU A 10 0.38 1.18 11.58
N MET A 11 -0.29 2.18 11.01
CA MET A 11 0.17 2.89 9.81
C MET A 11 1.61 3.40 9.98
N GLU A 12 1.93 4.01 11.11
CA GLU A 12 3.26 4.54 11.39
C GLU A 12 4.33 3.42 11.46
N LEU A 13 4.02 2.32 12.14
CA LEU A 13 4.93 1.18 12.27
C LEU A 13 5.20 0.53 10.92
N GLU A 14 4.15 0.29 10.12
CA GLU A 14 4.28 -0.32 8.80
C GLU A 14 5.00 0.63 7.81
N ALA A 15 4.71 1.94 7.87
CA ALA A 15 5.39 2.92 7.02
C ALA A 15 6.90 2.96 7.28
N LYS A 16 7.34 2.84 8.53
CA LYS A 16 8.77 2.82 8.89
C LYS A 16 9.52 1.68 8.21
N THR A 17 8.94 0.48 8.21
CA THR A 17 9.53 -0.70 7.60
C THR A 17 9.44 -0.65 6.07
N THR A 18 8.30 -0.21 5.53
CA THR A 18 8.06 -0.09 4.09
C THR A 18 9.02 0.90 3.45
N ARG A 19 9.21 2.06 4.05
CA ARG A 19 10.17 3.09 3.59
C ARG A 19 11.57 2.54 3.44
N LYS A 20 12.03 1.76 4.43
CA LYS A 20 13.35 1.13 4.38
C LYS A 20 13.46 0.09 3.26
N MET A 21 12.39 -0.68 3.02
CA MET A 21 12.36 -1.69 1.98
C MET A 21 12.36 -1.05 0.58
N LEU A 22 11.51 -0.06 0.34
CA LEU A 22 11.44 0.66 -0.93
C LEU A 22 12.78 1.33 -1.28
N GLY A 23 13.44 1.93 -0.29
CA GLY A 23 14.74 2.59 -0.48
C GLY A 23 15.90 1.63 -0.77
N ARG A 24 15.70 0.29 -0.77
CA ARG A 24 16.72 -0.70 -1.12
C ARG A 24 16.69 -1.13 -2.58
N ILE A 25 15.68 -0.75 -3.32
CA ILE A 25 15.48 -1.21 -4.70
C ILE A 25 16.53 -0.59 -5.61
N PRO A 26 17.36 -1.39 -6.30
CA PRO A 26 18.26 -0.87 -7.33
C PRO A 26 17.46 -0.48 -8.58
N GLU A 27 17.75 0.67 -9.17
CA GLU A 27 17.00 1.19 -10.34
C GLU A 27 17.15 0.29 -11.58
N ASP A 28 18.31 -0.32 -11.74
CA ASP A 28 18.58 -1.28 -12.82
C ASP A 28 17.77 -2.57 -12.72
N SER A 29 17.17 -2.85 -11.55
CA SER A 29 16.31 -4.00 -11.32
C SER A 29 14.82 -3.75 -11.60
N PHE A 30 14.40 -2.54 -11.95
CA PHE A 30 12.99 -2.17 -12.09
C PHE A 30 12.20 -3.10 -13.03
N GLN A 31 12.80 -3.53 -14.13
CA GLN A 31 12.15 -4.42 -15.11
C GLN A 31 12.31 -5.90 -14.80
N TRP A 32 13.06 -6.25 -13.75
CA TRP A 32 13.26 -7.64 -13.35
C TRP A 32 11.99 -8.23 -12.72
N LYS A 33 11.76 -9.50 -12.95
CA LYS A 33 10.67 -10.30 -12.35
C LYS A 33 11.11 -11.75 -12.17
N PRO A 34 10.65 -12.44 -11.10
CA PRO A 34 11.06 -13.83 -10.83
C PRO A 34 10.40 -14.83 -11.78
N HIS A 35 9.29 -14.48 -12.42
CA HIS A 35 8.55 -15.35 -13.31
C HIS A 35 7.78 -14.51 -14.34
N GLU A 36 7.50 -15.05 -15.51
CA GLU A 36 6.77 -14.33 -16.60
C GLU A 36 5.41 -13.79 -16.16
N LYS A 37 4.70 -14.52 -15.31
CA LYS A 37 3.38 -14.13 -14.78
C LYS A 37 3.45 -13.18 -13.57
N SER A 38 4.65 -12.92 -13.04
CA SER A 38 4.82 -12.02 -11.89
C SER A 38 4.86 -10.56 -12.32
N MET A 39 4.49 -9.67 -11.40
CA MET A 39 4.80 -8.24 -11.53
C MET A 39 6.31 -8.04 -11.64
N THR A 40 6.73 -6.98 -12.32
CA THR A 40 8.11 -6.47 -12.22
C THR A 40 8.36 -5.87 -10.84
N VAL A 41 9.62 -5.68 -10.47
CA VAL A 41 10.01 -4.97 -9.23
C VAL A 41 9.37 -3.59 -9.20
N GLU A 42 9.45 -2.82 -10.27
CA GLU A 42 8.84 -1.49 -10.40
C GLU A 42 7.33 -1.54 -10.11
N ARG A 43 6.61 -2.45 -10.78
CA ARG A 43 5.17 -2.57 -10.65
C ARG A 43 4.73 -2.93 -9.23
N LEU A 44 5.44 -3.88 -8.60
CA LEU A 44 5.17 -4.29 -7.24
C LEU A 44 5.48 -3.15 -6.24
N ALA A 45 6.61 -2.47 -6.43
CA ALA A 45 7.03 -1.37 -5.57
C ALA A 45 6.08 -0.16 -5.68
N MET A 46 5.63 0.19 -6.89
CA MET A 46 4.63 1.25 -7.09
C MET A 46 3.31 0.90 -6.40
N HIS A 47 2.84 -0.34 -6.54
CA HIS A 47 1.64 -0.77 -5.85
C HIS A 47 1.76 -0.59 -4.32
N ILE A 48 2.90 -0.98 -3.74
CA ILE A 48 3.17 -0.75 -2.31
C ILE A 48 3.14 0.75 -1.97
N ALA A 49 3.73 1.60 -2.81
CA ALA A 49 3.79 3.04 -2.58
C ALA A 49 2.42 3.73 -2.70
N GLU A 50 1.51 3.17 -3.47
CA GLU A 50 0.15 3.67 -3.66
C GLU A 50 -0.83 3.24 -2.55
N LEU A 51 -0.58 2.10 -1.91
CA LEU A 51 -1.50 1.52 -0.92
C LEU A 51 -1.86 2.43 0.27
N PRO A 52 -0.99 3.30 0.81
CA PRO A 52 -1.44 4.25 1.83
C PRO A 52 -2.55 5.19 1.33
N GLY A 53 -2.59 5.51 0.03
CA GLY A 53 -3.65 6.33 -0.58
C GLY A 53 -5.05 5.73 -0.48
N TRP A 54 -5.15 4.41 -0.29
CA TRP A 54 -6.44 3.74 -0.05
C TRP A 54 -7.13 4.23 1.21
N VAL A 55 -6.39 4.66 2.22
CA VAL A 55 -6.96 5.23 3.45
C VAL A 55 -7.73 6.52 3.13
N THR A 56 -7.10 7.44 2.39
CA THR A 56 -7.72 8.70 1.95
C THR A 56 -8.93 8.40 1.07
N MET A 57 -8.77 7.57 0.05
CA MET A 57 -9.84 7.18 -0.86
C MET A 57 -11.03 6.57 -0.12
N THR A 58 -10.79 5.61 0.78
CA THR A 58 -11.85 4.96 1.56
C THR A 58 -12.61 5.95 2.43
N LEU A 59 -11.92 6.91 3.04
CA LEU A 59 -12.56 7.92 3.88
C LEU A 59 -13.34 8.96 3.06
N ASP A 60 -12.86 9.31 1.86
CA ASP A 60 -13.45 10.38 1.04
C ASP A 60 -14.54 9.89 0.08
N THR A 61 -14.67 8.57 -0.09
CA THR A 61 -15.64 7.96 -1.00
C THR A 61 -16.52 6.93 -0.29
N SER A 62 -17.51 6.41 -1.00
CA SER A 62 -18.33 5.27 -0.56
C SER A 62 -18.09 4.00 -1.37
N GLU A 63 -17.39 4.11 -2.49
CA GLU A 63 -17.05 2.97 -3.37
C GLU A 63 -15.83 3.25 -4.23
N LEU A 64 -15.22 2.19 -4.76
CA LEU A 64 -14.35 2.22 -5.93
C LEU A 64 -14.94 1.26 -6.97
N ASP A 65 -15.21 1.79 -8.16
CA ASP A 65 -15.72 1.04 -9.30
C ASP A 65 -14.68 1.02 -10.43
N PHE A 66 -14.01 -0.11 -10.63
CA PHE A 66 -12.98 -0.29 -11.67
C PHE A 66 -13.51 -0.11 -13.09
N ALA A 67 -14.82 -0.24 -13.30
CA ALA A 67 -15.42 0.04 -14.62
C ALA A 67 -15.46 1.55 -14.93
N LYS A 68 -15.50 2.40 -13.89
CA LYS A 68 -15.51 3.87 -14.02
C LYS A 68 -14.10 4.46 -13.87
N GLU A 69 -13.29 3.86 -13.01
CA GLU A 69 -11.94 4.30 -12.68
C GLU A 69 -10.96 3.16 -12.94
N PRO A 70 -10.61 2.90 -14.22
CA PRO A 70 -9.67 1.86 -14.56
C PRO A 70 -8.30 2.18 -13.99
N TYR A 71 -7.65 1.16 -13.44
CA TYR A 71 -6.32 1.30 -12.87
C TYR A 71 -5.28 1.56 -13.96
N ASP A 72 -4.65 2.72 -13.91
CA ASP A 72 -3.56 3.14 -14.81
C ASP A 72 -2.24 3.29 -14.03
N PRO A 73 -1.39 2.24 -14.03
CA PRO A 73 -0.14 2.28 -13.30
C PRO A 73 0.85 3.24 -13.95
N LYS A 74 1.38 4.16 -13.15
CA LYS A 74 2.44 5.07 -13.57
C LYS A 74 3.80 4.39 -13.52
N SER A 75 4.67 4.72 -14.47
CA SER A 75 6.09 4.38 -14.42
C SER A 75 6.85 5.40 -13.59
N ILE A 76 7.95 4.96 -13.00
CA ILE A 76 8.88 5.78 -12.23
C ILE A 76 10.26 5.79 -12.87
N SER A 77 11.02 6.84 -12.62
CA SER A 77 12.39 6.99 -13.15
C SER A 77 13.48 6.63 -12.13
N SER A 78 13.15 6.64 -10.84
CA SER A 78 14.13 6.41 -9.78
C SER A 78 13.51 5.86 -8.49
N THR A 79 14.34 5.26 -7.67
CA THR A 79 13.98 4.84 -6.31
C THR A 79 13.64 6.03 -5.41
N ALA A 80 14.28 7.18 -5.63
CA ALA A 80 13.95 8.40 -4.91
C ALA A 80 12.52 8.86 -5.20
N GLU A 81 12.11 8.89 -6.47
CA GLU A 81 10.73 9.20 -6.89
C GLU A 81 9.71 8.25 -6.27
N LEU A 82 10.02 6.94 -6.26
CA LEU A 82 9.18 5.93 -5.60
C LEU A 82 8.95 6.24 -4.12
N VAL A 83 10.02 6.57 -3.40
CA VAL A 83 9.95 6.91 -1.97
C VAL A 83 9.16 8.21 -1.76
N GLU A 84 9.32 9.21 -2.63
CA GLU A 84 8.54 10.45 -2.57
C GLU A 84 7.04 10.21 -2.76
N ILE A 85 6.66 9.34 -3.70
CA ILE A 85 5.26 8.93 -3.92
C ILE A 85 4.70 8.27 -2.66
N PHE A 86 5.45 7.33 -2.07
CA PHE A 86 5.06 6.68 -0.82
C PHE A 86 4.87 7.70 0.32
N GLU A 87 5.83 8.61 0.51
CA GLU A 87 5.77 9.63 1.57
C GLU A 87 4.59 10.58 1.40
N LYS A 88 4.29 10.98 0.18
CA LYS A 88 3.13 11.80 -0.13
C LYS A 88 1.84 11.08 0.29
N ASN A 89 1.63 9.86 -0.22
CA ASN A 89 0.44 9.07 0.08
C ASN A 89 0.30 8.79 1.58
N TYR A 90 1.39 8.47 2.27
CA TYR A 90 1.42 8.27 3.71
C TYR A 90 1.01 9.53 4.49
N LYS A 91 1.57 10.69 4.15
CA LYS A 91 1.26 11.95 4.84
C LYS A 91 -0.20 12.37 4.63
N GLU A 92 -0.72 12.23 3.43
CA GLU A 92 -2.13 12.53 3.10
C GLU A 92 -3.06 11.58 3.84
N ALA A 93 -2.79 10.28 3.81
CA ALA A 93 -3.55 9.25 4.52
C ALA A 93 -3.58 9.50 6.03
N ARG A 94 -2.42 9.77 6.63
CA ARG A 94 -2.30 10.08 8.06
C ARG A 94 -3.12 11.31 8.44
N ALA A 95 -2.95 12.42 7.71
CA ALA A 95 -3.66 13.66 7.98
C ALA A 95 -5.18 13.52 7.81
N ARG A 96 -5.63 12.69 6.87
CA ARG A 96 -7.06 12.40 6.67
C ARG A 96 -7.62 11.52 7.78
N LEU A 97 -6.90 10.48 8.18
CA LEU A 97 -7.32 9.58 9.26
C LEU A 97 -7.35 10.28 10.62
N GLU A 98 -6.42 11.19 10.90
CA GLU A 98 -6.41 12.01 12.13
C GLU A 98 -7.66 12.90 12.27
N LYS A 99 -8.31 13.25 11.14
CA LYS A 99 -9.53 14.05 11.10
C LYS A 99 -10.82 13.22 11.04
N ALA A 100 -10.70 11.91 10.89
CA ALA A 100 -11.85 11.01 10.83
C ALA A 100 -12.53 10.87 12.18
N THR A 101 -13.78 10.40 12.16
CA THR A 101 -14.51 10.02 13.37
C THR A 101 -14.73 8.52 13.44
N GLU A 102 -14.93 8.00 14.64
CA GLU A 102 -15.24 6.57 14.83
C GLU A 102 -16.54 6.18 14.11
N GLU A 103 -17.50 7.10 14.02
CA GLU A 103 -18.76 6.89 13.29
C GLU A 103 -18.53 6.80 11.78
N GLU A 104 -17.67 7.65 11.21
CA GLU A 104 -17.28 7.59 9.81
C GLU A 104 -16.61 6.24 9.47
N LEU A 105 -15.79 5.71 10.36
CA LEU A 105 -15.12 4.41 10.17
C LEU A 105 -16.11 3.23 10.11
N MET A 106 -17.29 3.35 10.69
CA MET A 106 -18.33 2.31 10.66
C MET A 106 -19.20 2.37 9.42
N GLN A 107 -19.11 3.41 8.59
CA GLN A 107 -19.84 3.51 7.34
C GLN A 107 -19.39 2.44 6.35
N LYS A 108 -20.32 1.96 5.52
CA LYS A 108 -20.03 0.97 4.48
C LYS A 108 -19.28 1.58 3.31
N TRP A 109 -18.36 0.80 2.76
CA TRP A 109 -17.63 1.09 1.54
C TRP A 109 -17.60 -0.14 0.63
N THR A 110 -17.74 0.06 -0.68
CA THR A 110 -17.91 -1.01 -1.66
C THR A 110 -16.77 -1.02 -2.68
N LEU A 111 -16.19 -2.19 -2.92
CA LEU A 111 -15.33 -2.44 -4.07
C LEU A 111 -16.11 -3.21 -5.13
N ARG A 112 -16.11 -2.69 -6.37
CA ARG A 112 -16.86 -3.28 -7.47
C ARG A 112 -16.19 -3.12 -8.82
N ASN A 113 -16.70 -3.84 -9.81
CA ASN A 113 -16.40 -3.64 -11.23
C ASN A 113 -17.72 -3.69 -12.01
N GLY A 114 -18.29 -2.52 -12.28
CA GLY A 114 -19.62 -2.43 -12.87
C GLY A 114 -20.68 -3.07 -11.96
N GLU A 115 -21.36 -4.10 -12.41
CA GLU A 115 -22.39 -4.82 -11.62
C GLU A 115 -21.82 -5.84 -10.63
N GLU A 116 -20.57 -6.26 -10.82
CA GLU A 116 -19.91 -7.22 -9.96
C GLU A 116 -19.40 -6.54 -8.68
N ILE A 117 -19.98 -6.90 -7.54
CA ILE A 117 -19.53 -6.43 -6.22
C ILE A 117 -18.56 -7.45 -5.65
N TYR A 118 -17.32 -7.04 -5.39
CA TYR A 118 -16.32 -7.91 -4.75
C TYR A 118 -16.55 -8.00 -3.25
N PHE A 119 -16.81 -6.88 -2.59
CA PHE A 119 -17.20 -6.82 -1.17
C PHE A 119 -17.82 -5.46 -0.80
N THR A 120 -18.53 -5.44 0.35
CA THR A 120 -19.03 -4.23 1.00
C THR A 120 -18.81 -4.35 2.50
N ASP A 121 -17.83 -3.62 3.02
CA ASP A 121 -17.37 -3.69 4.40
C ASP A 121 -17.34 -2.31 5.07
N PRO A 122 -17.28 -2.25 6.41
CA PRO A 122 -17.01 -1.00 7.12
C PRO A 122 -15.67 -0.38 6.68
N LYS A 123 -15.60 0.95 6.60
CA LYS A 123 -14.38 1.66 6.18
C LYS A 123 -13.14 1.25 6.97
N PHE A 124 -13.26 0.98 8.27
CA PHE A 124 -12.11 0.54 9.06
C PHE A 124 -11.55 -0.83 8.61
N GLU A 125 -12.40 -1.75 8.16
CA GLU A 125 -11.95 -3.04 7.63
C GLU A 125 -11.23 -2.88 6.29
N VAL A 126 -11.72 -1.97 5.42
CA VAL A 126 -11.07 -1.64 4.15
C VAL A 126 -9.69 -1.00 4.40
N ILE A 127 -9.59 -0.09 5.37
CA ILE A 127 -8.31 0.50 5.80
C ILE A 127 -7.36 -0.60 6.32
N ARG A 128 -7.86 -1.50 7.17
CA ARG A 128 -7.08 -2.65 7.66
C ARG A 128 -6.61 -3.56 6.54
N MET A 129 -7.47 -3.80 5.54
CA MET A 129 -7.11 -4.56 4.35
C MET A 129 -5.95 -3.88 3.61
N SER A 130 -5.96 -2.56 3.44
CA SER A 130 -4.86 -1.86 2.76
C SER A 130 -3.52 -2.02 3.50
N TYR A 131 -3.51 -2.04 4.83
CA TYR A 131 -2.29 -2.33 5.61
C TYR A 131 -1.83 -3.77 5.41
N SER A 132 -2.76 -4.73 5.39
CA SER A 132 -2.44 -6.13 5.11
C SER A 132 -1.87 -6.31 3.70
N GLN A 133 -2.35 -5.56 2.73
CA GLN A 133 -1.80 -5.53 1.36
C GLN A 133 -0.37 -4.97 1.34
N ILE A 134 -0.09 -3.92 2.11
CA ILE A 134 1.28 -3.38 2.24
C ILE A 134 2.22 -4.46 2.79
N VAL A 135 1.83 -5.14 3.86
CA VAL A 135 2.63 -6.20 4.48
C VAL A 135 2.85 -7.37 3.50
N HIS A 136 1.77 -7.81 2.82
CA HIS A 136 1.81 -8.90 1.85
C HIS A 136 2.76 -8.58 0.69
N HIS A 137 2.58 -7.45 0.03
CA HIS A 137 3.40 -7.10 -1.13
C HIS A 137 4.83 -6.71 -0.75
N ARG A 138 5.04 -6.12 0.41
CA ARG A 138 6.38 -5.85 0.94
C ARG A 138 7.15 -7.15 1.20
N ALA A 139 6.48 -8.21 1.68
CA ALA A 139 7.10 -9.52 1.85
C ALA A 139 7.49 -10.12 0.49
N GLN A 140 6.62 -10.02 -0.52
CA GLN A 140 6.96 -10.43 -1.89
C GLN A 140 8.16 -9.65 -2.45
N LEU A 141 8.17 -8.32 -2.26
CA LEU A 141 9.32 -7.49 -2.67
C LEU A 141 10.60 -7.92 -1.96
N GLY A 142 10.53 -8.25 -0.68
CA GLY A 142 11.67 -8.78 0.07
C GLY A 142 12.26 -10.06 -0.55
N VAL A 143 11.40 -10.97 -1.03
CA VAL A 143 11.84 -12.16 -1.78
C VAL A 143 12.50 -11.76 -3.10
N PHE A 144 11.92 -10.82 -3.86
CA PHE A 144 12.51 -10.35 -5.11
C PHE A 144 13.91 -9.77 -4.90
N LEU A 145 14.05 -8.88 -3.91
CA LEU A 145 15.35 -8.29 -3.57
C LEU A 145 16.37 -9.31 -3.12
N ARG A 146 15.95 -10.34 -2.38
CA ARG A 146 16.81 -11.45 -1.98
C ARG A 146 17.33 -12.25 -3.19
N LEU A 147 16.47 -12.51 -4.17
CA LEU A 147 16.86 -13.19 -5.42
C LEU A 147 17.82 -12.35 -6.28
N LEU A 148 17.86 -11.04 -6.04
CA LEU A 148 18.77 -10.09 -6.68
C LEU A 148 20.03 -9.81 -5.83
N ASP A 149 20.27 -10.57 -4.77
CA ASP A 149 21.38 -10.39 -3.82
C ASP A 149 21.40 -9.01 -3.14
N VAL A 150 20.26 -8.35 -3.04
CA VAL A 150 20.11 -7.06 -2.36
C VAL A 150 19.84 -7.30 -0.86
N PRO A 151 20.66 -6.74 0.05
CA PRO A 151 20.39 -6.83 1.50
C PRO A 151 19.07 -6.18 1.88
N ILE A 152 18.18 -6.93 2.53
CA ILE A 152 16.87 -6.43 2.98
C ILE A 152 16.87 -6.06 4.47
N PRO A 153 16.12 -5.02 4.88
CA PRO A 153 15.96 -4.69 6.29
C PRO A 153 15.06 -5.72 7.00
N GLY A 154 15.29 -5.92 8.30
CA GLY A 154 14.36 -6.67 9.14
C GLY A 154 13.00 -5.96 9.22
N SER A 155 11.91 -6.73 9.20
CA SER A 155 10.54 -6.21 9.29
C SER A 155 10.02 -6.20 10.74
N TYR A 156 9.83 -7.39 11.32
CA TYR A 156 9.32 -7.58 12.68
C TYR A 156 10.35 -8.27 13.58
N GLY A 157 11.52 -8.52 13.07
CA GLY A 157 12.65 -9.15 13.70
C GLY A 157 13.86 -9.12 12.78
N PRO A 158 14.93 -9.86 13.08
CA PRO A 158 16.07 -10.00 12.20
C PRO A 158 15.63 -10.52 10.82
N SER A 159 16.20 -9.96 9.74
CA SER A 159 16.00 -10.55 8.42
C SER A 159 16.73 -11.91 8.34
N ALA A 160 16.06 -12.91 7.80
CA ALA A 160 16.69 -14.20 7.54
C ALA A 160 17.73 -14.09 6.42
#